data_5a2bcc7e3d5f4be8301fd1fc5dfdbfd0
#
_entry.id   5a2bcc7e3d5f4be8301fd1fc5dfdbfd0
#
_cell.length_a   1.000
_cell.length_b   1.000
_cell.length_c   1.000
_cell.angle_alpha   90.00
_cell.angle_beta   90.00
_cell.angle_gamma   90.00
#
_symmetry.space_group_name_H-M   'P 1'
#
loop_
_entity.id
_entity.type
_entity.pdbx_description
1 polymer ?
#
loop_
_entity_poly.entity_id
_entity_poly.type
_entity_poly.pdbx_seq_one_letter_code
_entity_poly.pdbx_strand_id
1 'polypeptide(L)'
;MQKFIHYLYFVVVGLAACQSPPKDRSIVVAFDVYCEMVANDAKPMSLHYPMEKAVLDEWWKEFVLVAKRYPVQLYRETDFPVTLLFPAKLTKGKTVVLIYRGKRLEQYQQLKADLKRYKGNDLAVREAFARRLGRLLGYSPQGVNMLLSKNADYRNLAFLGVTQQVTHLYYENVTEALQFYTHTLGLAKADSTKFWISADAAIELHPLNEHHPKGQTKSTAVAFLTDQLPDWYAHLQVNKVPIKYTYKPQEGGAHDGFVAIDPGGYLLEFEQFKQHPENELLMAVLAQAPRKTTRINQLNFYGAITWTYHQDLLKMQRFYEETLGYRLVADQGWTKIYQTSPTGFIGLVDEQRGMEDYADAKAIEIAWTVKNKAGFEAYAQQRLQSHQYQNKVFKGPEKYVYRLDYAK
;
A
#
# COMPACT_ATOMS: atom_id res chain seq x y z
N MET A 1 7.27 9.84 -23.08
CA MET A 1 8.44 9.75 -23.97
C MET A 1 9.30 8.60 -23.54
N GLN A 2 9.13 7.45 -24.19
CA GLN A 2 9.93 6.24 -24.00
C GLN A 2 11.31 6.45 -24.64
N LYS A 3 12.37 6.27 -23.87
CA LYS A 3 13.72 6.13 -24.44
C LYS A 3 14.05 4.64 -24.55
N PHE A 4 14.01 4.15 -25.77
CA PHE A 4 14.58 2.87 -26.18
C PHE A 4 16.09 2.97 -26.12
N ILE A 5 16.74 2.07 -25.42
CA ILE A 5 18.18 1.84 -25.49
C ILE A 5 18.40 0.77 -26.54
N HIS A 6 18.99 1.16 -27.68
CA HIS A 6 19.42 0.25 -28.75
C HIS A 6 20.72 -0.41 -28.35
N TYR A 7 20.73 -1.73 -28.30
CA TYR A 7 21.96 -2.53 -28.29
C TYR A 7 22.47 -2.66 -29.73
N LEU A 8 23.69 -2.16 -29.95
CA LEU A 8 24.40 -2.31 -31.21
C LEU A 8 25.11 -3.69 -31.19
N TYR A 9 24.67 -4.60 -32.06
CA TYR A 9 25.37 -5.86 -32.32
C TYR A 9 26.47 -5.60 -33.37
N PHE A 10 27.73 -5.79 -32.97
CA PHE A 10 28.82 -6.00 -33.94
C PHE A 10 29.00 -7.50 -34.17
N VAL A 11 28.72 -7.93 -35.37
CA VAL A 11 29.05 -9.28 -35.86
C VAL A 11 30.46 -9.20 -36.42
N VAL A 12 31.42 -9.83 -35.74
CA VAL A 12 32.73 -10.19 -36.34
C VAL A 12 32.79 -11.72 -36.41
N VAL A 13 32.74 -12.22 -37.64
CA VAL A 13 32.98 -13.64 -37.95
C VAL A 13 34.49 -13.86 -38.02
N GLY A 14 35.04 -14.75 -37.19
CA GLY A 14 36.43 -15.11 -37.22
C GLY A 14 36.82 -16.20 -36.22
N LEU A 15 36.95 -17.46 -36.70
CA LEU A 15 37.72 -18.60 -36.20
C LEU A 15 37.40 -19.13 -34.77
N ALA A 16 36.83 -20.33 -34.77
CA ALA A 16 36.52 -21.15 -33.62
C ALA A 16 37.79 -21.56 -32.85
N ALA A 17 37.99 -20.93 -31.70
CA ALA A 17 38.57 -21.54 -30.51
C ALA A 17 37.43 -21.57 -29.49
N CYS A 18 37.20 -22.73 -28.82
CA CYS A 18 36.27 -22.84 -27.71
C CYS A 18 36.74 -21.93 -26.58
N GLN A 19 36.41 -20.65 -26.66
CA GLN A 19 36.48 -19.73 -25.54
C GLN A 19 35.11 -19.68 -24.89
N SER A 20 35.02 -20.05 -23.63
CA SER A 20 33.88 -19.81 -22.77
C SER A 20 33.44 -18.35 -22.98
N PRO A 21 32.12 -18.06 -23.04
CA PRO A 21 31.64 -16.69 -23.19
C PRO A 21 32.34 -15.80 -22.14
N PRO A 22 32.73 -14.56 -22.49
CA PRO A 22 33.43 -13.68 -21.57
C PRO A 22 32.57 -13.53 -20.31
N LYS A 23 33.15 -13.85 -19.14
CA LYS A 23 32.46 -13.67 -17.85
C LYS A 23 31.96 -12.23 -17.78
N ASP A 24 30.68 -12.08 -17.48
CA ASP A 24 30.11 -10.75 -17.24
C ASP A 24 30.79 -10.08 -16.03
N ARG A 25 31.68 -9.15 -16.31
CA ARG A 25 32.47 -8.44 -15.28
C ARG A 25 31.70 -7.31 -14.60
N SER A 26 30.44 -7.06 -14.93
CA SER A 26 29.61 -6.03 -14.31
C SER A 26 29.52 -6.20 -12.78
N ILE A 27 29.54 -7.45 -12.31
CA ILE A 27 29.55 -7.81 -10.90
C ILE A 27 30.81 -7.29 -10.16
N VAL A 28 31.96 -7.35 -10.80
CA VAL A 28 33.24 -6.85 -10.23
C VAL A 28 33.29 -5.33 -10.24
N VAL A 29 32.76 -4.71 -11.30
CA VAL A 29 32.66 -3.24 -11.39
C VAL A 29 31.74 -2.68 -10.31
N ALA A 30 30.58 -3.30 -10.09
CA ALA A 30 29.69 -2.89 -8.99
C ALA A 30 30.36 -3.07 -7.61
N PHE A 31 31.11 -4.16 -7.44
CA PHE A 31 31.86 -4.41 -6.20
C PHE A 31 32.95 -3.36 -5.95
N ASP A 32 33.65 -2.94 -7.00
CA ASP A 32 34.67 -1.89 -6.94
C ASP A 32 34.08 -0.55 -6.47
N VAL A 33 32.95 -0.13 -7.05
CA VAL A 33 32.21 1.07 -6.64
C VAL A 33 31.82 1.00 -5.15
N TYR A 34 31.37 -0.15 -4.67
CA TYR A 34 31.02 -0.30 -3.25
C TYR A 34 32.25 -0.21 -2.33
N CYS A 35 33.41 -0.74 -2.75
CA CYS A 35 34.65 -0.58 -2.01
C CYS A 35 35.07 0.90 -1.94
N GLU A 36 35.00 1.62 -3.05
CA GLU A 36 35.29 3.05 -3.12
C GLU A 36 34.37 3.86 -2.21
N MET A 37 33.04 3.62 -2.24
CA MET A 37 32.08 4.30 -1.39
C MET A 37 32.38 4.14 0.10
N VAL A 38 32.79 2.94 0.53
CA VAL A 38 33.13 2.67 1.93
C VAL A 38 34.49 3.27 2.27
N ALA A 39 35.46 3.21 1.36
CA ALA A 39 36.80 3.77 1.54
C ALA A 39 36.75 5.29 1.76
N ASN A 40 35.85 6.00 1.07
CA ASN A 40 35.71 7.46 1.12
C ASN A 40 34.59 7.91 2.09
N ASP A 41 34.15 7.06 3.01
CA ASP A 41 33.10 7.34 4.01
C ASP A 41 31.74 7.79 3.44
N ALA A 42 31.50 7.61 2.12
CA ALA A 42 30.20 7.84 1.50
C ALA A 42 29.13 6.82 2.02
N LYS A 43 29.61 5.65 2.47
CA LYS A 43 28.79 4.66 3.19
C LYS A 43 29.55 4.12 4.41
N PRO A 44 28.90 3.99 5.57
CA PRO A 44 29.51 3.36 6.74
C PRO A 44 29.91 1.89 6.50
N MET A 45 29.06 1.18 5.73
CA MET A 45 29.20 -0.21 5.31
C MET A 45 28.42 -0.39 4.01
N SER A 46 28.83 -1.30 3.16
CA SER A 46 28.08 -1.69 1.98
C SER A 46 27.86 -3.20 1.93
N LEU A 47 26.80 -3.62 1.24
CA LEU A 47 26.57 -5.03 0.90
C LEU A 47 26.58 -5.20 -0.61
N HIS A 48 27.22 -6.26 -1.06
CA HIS A 48 27.13 -6.70 -2.45
C HIS A 48 25.92 -7.62 -2.62
N TYR A 49 25.47 -7.84 -3.85
CA TYR A 49 24.27 -8.64 -4.14
C TYR A 49 24.28 -10.00 -3.44
N PRO A 50 23.14 -10.44 -2.89
CA PRO A 50 23.00 -11.82 -2.43
C PRO A 50 23.18 -12.80 -3.59
N MET A 51 24.12 -13.73 -3.47
CA MET A 51 24.42 -14.70 -4.52
C MET A 51 24.57 -16.11 -3.97
N GLU A 52 24.42 -17.08 -4.83
CA GLU A 52 24.69 -18.48 -4.49
C GLU A 52 26.14 -18.65 -4.09
N LYS A 53 26.40 -19.55 -3.12
CA LYS A 53 27.75 -19.76 -2.59
C LYS A 53 28.75 -20.11 -3.70
N ALA A 54 28.37 -20.97 -4.65
CA ALA A 54 29.24 -21.38 -5.76
C ALA A 54 29.66 -20.19 -6.63
N VAL A 55 28.71 -19.29 -6.94
CA VAL A 55 28.99 -18.07 -7.72
C VAL A 55 29.92 -17.15 -6.94
N LEU A 56 29.71 -16.97 -5.63
CA LEU A 56 30.61 -16.17 -4.80
C LEU A 56 32.01 -16.75 -4.76
N ASP A 57 32.18 -18.08 -4.62
CA ASP A 57 33.48 -18.74 -4.56
C ASP A 57 34.24 -18.53 -5.87
N GLU A 58 33.56 -18.50 -7.01
CA GLU A 58 34.16 -18.22 -8.31
C GLU A 58 34.74 -16.80 -8.41
N TRP A 59 34.03 -15.78 -7.87
CA TRP A 59 34.45 -14.38 -7.92
C TRP A 59 35.31 -13.94 -6.73
N TRP A 60 35.46 -14.77 -5.69
CA TRP A 60 36.06 -14.35 -4.43
C TRP A 60 37.47 -13.82 -4.57
N LYS A 61 38.30 -14.49 -5.39
CA LYS A 61 39.70 -14.06 -5.61
C LYS A 61 39.74 -12.64 -6.22
N GLU A 62 38.87 -12.34 -7.16
CA GLU A 62 38.77 -11.02 -7.78
C GLU A 62 38.27 -9.96 -6.79
N PHE A 63 37.27 -10.28 -5.98
CA PHE A 63 36.80 -9.38 -4.93
C PHE A 63 37.88 -9.04 -3.91
N VAL A 64 38.67 -9.99 -3.50
CA VAL A 64 39.80 -9.75 -2.60
C VAL A 64 40.86 -8.86 -3.26
N LEU A 65 41.17 -9.07 -4.55
CA LEU A 65 42.13 -8.23 -5.28
C LEU A 65 41.61 -6.78 -5.44
N VAL A 66 40.33 -6.60 -5.70
CA VAL A 66 39.70 -5.28 -5.75
C VAL A 66 39.77 -4.62 -4.37
N ALA A 67 39.32 -5.30 -3.33
CA ALA A 67 39.32 -4.75 -1.97
C ALA A 67 40.69 -4.29 -1.47
N LYS A 68 41.78 -4.99 -1.88
CA LYS A 68 43.16 -4.62 -1.53
C LYS A 68 43.59 -3.23 -2.05
N ARG A 69 42.85 -2.65 -3.01
CA ARG A 69 43.13 -1.29 -3.52
C ARG A 69 42.63 -0.20 -2.59
N TYR A 70 41.80 -0.58 -1.60
CA TYR A 70 41.08 0.30 -0.71
C TYR A 70 41.34 -0.05 0.76
N PRO A 71 41.25 0.89 1.71
CA PRO A 71 41.34 0.63 3.14
C PRO A 71 40.04 0.01 3.68
N VAL A 72 39.59 -1.11 3.09
CA VAL A 72 38.37 -1.81 3.46
C VAL A 72 38.62 -3.26 3.82
N GLN A 73 37.69 -3.86 4.55
CA GLN A 73 37.65 -5.27 4.93
C GLN A 73 36.43 -5.94 4.38
N LEU A 74 36.49 -7.26 4.18
CA LEU A 74 35.41 -8.07 3.64
C LEU A 74 34.94 -9.09 4.68
N TYR A 75 33.62 -9.31 4.73
CA TYR A 75 33.03 -10.38 5.53
C TYR A 75 31.99 -11.14 4.69
N ARG A 76 32.08 -12.48 4.65
CA ARG A 76 31.13 -13.37 4.02
C ARG A 76 30.00 -13.66 5.00
N GLU A 77 28.82 -13.10 4.76
CA GLU A 77 27.64 -13.32 5.59
C GLU A 77 26.72 -14.37 4.96
N THR A 78 26.62 -15.52 5.59
CA THR A 78 25.83 -16.67 5.13
C THR A 78 24.44 -16.75 5.80
N ASP A 79 24.24 -15.98 6.85
CA ASP A 79 23.01 -15.92 7.64
C ASP A 79 22.60 -14.45 7.80
N PHE A 80 22.36 -13.77 6.67
CA PHE A 80 22.00 -12.37 6.67
C PHE A 80 20.65 -12.15 7.39
N PRO A 81 20.54 -11.16 8.30
CA PRO A 81 19.36 -10.99 9.12
C PRO A 81 18.14 -10.60 8.27
N VAL A 82 17.06 -11.34 8.44
CA VAL A 82 15.76 -10.99 7.88
C VAL A 82 15.19 -9.81 8.66
N THR A 83 14.88 -8.73 7.96
CA THR A 83 14.30 -7.51 8.52
C THR A 83 13.21 -6.98 7.59
N LEU A 84 12.52 -5.93 8.03
CA LEU A 84 11.55 -5.25 7.15
C LEU A 84 12.20 -4.57 5.94
N LEU A 85 13.52 -4.30 5.95
CA LEU A 85 14.25 -3.81 4.76
C LEU A 85 14.68 -4.94 3.82
N PHE A 86 15.00 -6.10 4.38
CA PHE A 86 15.52 -7.25 3.66
C PHE A 86 14.69 -8.49 4.01
N PRO A 87 13.58 -8.75 3.30
CA PRO A 87 12.75 -9.95 3.51
C PRO A 87 13.50 -11.22 3.11
N ALA A 88 13.11 -12.34 3.72
CA ALA A 88 13.76 -13.64 3.54
C ALA A 88 13.95 -14.05 2.08
N LYS A 89 12.98 -13.73 1.21
CA LYS A 89 13.05 -14.07 -0.23
C LYS A 89 14.28 -13.50 -0.96
N LEU A 90 14.88 -12.44 -0.45
CA LEU A 90 16.05 -11.82 -1.06
C LEU A 90 17.37 -12.51 -0.65
N THR A 91 17.44 -13.04 0.57
CA THR A 91 18.71 -13.46 1.18
C THR A 91 18.76 -14.93 1.62
N LYS A 92 17.59 -15.60 1.75
CA LYS A 92 17.53 -16.98 2.21
C LYS A 92 18.30 -17.92 1.28
N GLY A 93 19.24 -18.69 1.86
CA GLY A 93 20.08 -19.64 1.12
C GLY A 93 21.22 -18.99 0.33
N LYS A 94 21.36 -17.67 0.38
CA LYS A 94 22.41 -16.92 -0.33
C LYS A 94 23.46 -16.38 0.62
N THR A 95 24.63 -16.11 0.07
CA THR A 95 25.74 -15.43 0.77
C THR A 95 25.81 -13.97 0.33
N VAL A 96 25.98 -13.07 1.28
CA VAL A 96 26.14 -11.62 1.06
C VAL A 96 27.58 -11.25 1.43
N VAL A 97 28.24 -10.42 0.63
CA VAL A 97 29.53 -9.85 0.99
C VAL A 97 29.32 -8.49 1.62
N LEU A 98 29.76 -8.35 2.88
CA LEU A 98 29.80 -7.05 3.56
C LEU A 98 31.17 -6.43 3.36
N ILE A 99 31.18 -5.15 2.99
CA ILE A 99 32.36 -4.30 2.81
C ILE A 99 32.32 -3.24 3.91
N TYR A 100 33.36 -3.15 4.71
CA TYR A 100 33.33 -2.30 5.90
C TYR A 100 34.73 -1.76 6.29
N ARG A 101 34.72 -0.78 7.22
CA ARG A 101 35.91 -0.23 7.88
C ARG A 101 35.72 -0.17 9.39
N GLY A 102 36.85 -0.27 10.13
CA GLY A 102 36.84 -0.10 11.58
C GLY A 102 35.84 -1.03 12.30
N LYS A 103 35.11 -0.50 13.27
CA LYS A 103 34.20 -1.26 14.13
C LYS A 103 32.80 -1.52 13.52
N ARG A 104 32.61 -1.30 12.21
CA ARG A 104 31.29 -1.44 11.60
C ARG A 104 30.77 -2.87 11.58
N LEU A 105 31.65 -3.85 11.43
CA LEU A 105 31.29 -5.27 11.52
C LEU A 105 30.78 -5.63 12.92
N GLU A 106 31.41 -5.12 13.98
CA GLU A 106 30.98 -5.35 15.37
C GLU A 106 29.56 -4.79 15.59
N GLN A 107 29.29 -3.59 15.09
CA GLN A 107 27.96 -2.97 15.16
C GLN A 107 26.90 -3.80 14.43
N TYR A 108 27.23 -4.34 13.27
CA TYR A 108 26.38 -5.25 12.51
C TYR A 108 26.11 -6.56 13.26
N GLN A 109 27.17 -7.18 13.80
CA GLN A 109 27.04 -8.42 14.57
C GLN A 109 26.21 -8.23 15.84
N GLN A 110 26.36 -7.09 16.52
CA GLN A 110 25.54 -6.75 17.66
C GLN A 110 24.04 -6.60 17.28
N LEU A 111 23.74 -5.91 16.18
CA LEU A 111 22.38 -5.82 15.66
C LEU A 111 21.80 -7.21 15.35
N LYS A 112 22.59 -8.08 14.73
CA LYS A 112 22.19 -9.45 14.39
C LYS A 112 21.91 -10.27 15.66
N ALA A 113 22.75 -10.13 16.71
CA ALA A 113 22.53 -10.78 18.01
C ALA A 113 21.25 -10.27 18.69
N ASP A 114 20.99 -8.96 18.64
CA ASP A 114 19.79 -8.36 19.21
C ASP A 114 18.53 -8.89 18.50
N LEU A 115 18.56 -8.96 17.16
CA LEU A 115 17.49 -9.57 16.36
C LEU A 115 17.23 -11.03 16.70
N LYS A 116 18.28 -11.84 16.87
CA LYS A 116 18.14 -13.27 17.26
C LYS A 116 17.53 -13.44 18.65
N ARG A 117 17.77 -12.52 19.58
CA ARG A 117 17.19 -12.51 20.93
C ARG A 117 15.74 -12.10 20.92
N TYR A 118 15.34 -11.21 20.01
CA TYR A 118 13.97 -10.74 19.92
C TYR A 118 13.05 -11.81 19.32
N LYS A 119 12.08 -12.28 20.09
CA LYS A 119 11.10 -13.31 19.68
C LYS A 119 9.70 -12.75 19.45
N GLY A 120 9.51 -11.44 19.67
CA GLY A 120 8.23 -10.76 19.49
C GLY A 120 7.94 -10.44 18.03
N ASN A 121 6.73 -9.97 17.78
CA ASN A 121 6.26 -9.53 16.46
C ASN A 121 5.79 -8.06 16.45
N ASP A 122 6.22 -7.28 17.46
CA ASP A 122 5.89 -5.86 17.54
C ASP A 122 6.49 -5.10 16.35
N LEU A 123 5.62 -4.39 15.62
CA LEU A 123 6.01 -3.68 14.40
C LEU A 123 7.01 -2.56 14.66
N ALA A 124 6.85 -1.81 15.76
CA ALA A 124 7.76 -0.71 16.10
C ALA A 124 9.17 -1.22 16.40
N VAL A 125 9.28 -2.36 17.10
CA VAL A 125 10.58 -3.01 17.38
C VAL A 125 11.21 -3.52 16.09
N ARG A 126 10.45 -4.19 15.24
CA ARG A 126 10.92 -4.67 13.93
C ARG A 126 11.36 -3.52 13.01
N GLU A 127 10.62 -2.41 13.01
CA GLU A 127 10.98 -1.18 12.30
C GLU A 127 12.27 -0.57 12.86
N ALA A 128 12.44 -0.51 14.17
CA ALA A 128 13.67 0.00 14.79
C ALA A 128 14.91 -0.81 14.35
N PHE A 129 14.82 -2.14 14.27
CA PHE A 129 15.88 -2.98 13.73
C PHE A 129 16.16 -2.70 12.25
N ALA A 130 15.11 -2.57 11.44
CA ALA A 130 15.24 -2.26 10.02
C ALA A 130 15.92 -0.90 9.81
N ARG A 131 15.51 0.13 10.54
CA ARG A 131 16.12 1.47 10.51
C ARG A 131 17.58 1.46 10.99
N ARG A 132 17.90 0.68 12.02
CA ARG A 132 19.28 0.51 12.51
C ARG A 132 20.17 -0.14 11.44
N LEU A 133 19.67 -1.19 10.76
CA LEU A 133 20.37 -1.80 9.64
C LEU A 133 20.53 -0.83 8.46
N GLY A 134 19.48 -0.10 8.11
CA GLY A 134 19.51 0.91 7.06
C GLY A 134 20.58 1.97 7.29
N ARG A 135 20.70 2.49 8.50
CA ARG A 135 21.77 3.45 8.87
C ARG A 135 23.16 2.85 8.74
N LEU A 136 23.37 1.61 9.18
CA LEU A 136 24.65 0.91 9.00
C LEU A 136 25.03 0.78 7.52
N LEU A 137 24.06 0.58 6.64
CA LEU A 137 24.26 0.47 5.19
C LEU A 137 24.28 1.83 4.46
N GLY A 138 24.19 2.95 5.19
CA GLY A 138 24.26 4.29 4.63
C GLY A 138 23.01 4.74 3.88
N TYR A 139 21.84 4.15 4.15
CA TYR A 139 20.56 4.66 3.63
C TYR A 139 20.13 5.91 4.40
N SER A 140 19.66 6.93 3.68
CA SER A 140 19.00 8.07 4.29
C SER A 140 17.67 7.66 4.96
N PRO A 141 17.13 8.45 5.91
CA PRO A 141 15.82 8.19 6.48
C PRO A 141 14.72 8.03 5.41
N GLN A 142 14.76 8.85 4.37
CA GLN A 142 13.83 8.78 3.24
C GLN A 142 14.01 7.49 2.43
N GLY A 143 15.26 7.08 2.19
CA GLY A 143 15.56 5.81 1.52
C GLY A 143 15.06 4.60 2.32
N VAL A 144 15.20 4.63 3.65
CA VAL A 144 14.64 3.59 4.53
C VAL A 144 13.12 3.57 4.45
N ASN A 145 12.45 4.73 4.53
CA ASN A 145 11.00 4.83 4.41
C ASN A 145 10.50 4.26 3.07
N MET A 146 11.15 4.62 1.97
CA MET A 146 10.82 4.11 0.64
C MET A 146 10.97 2.58 0.56
N LEU A 147 12.01 1.99 1.15
CA LEU A 147 12.19 0.55 1.17
C LEU A 147 11.16 -0.16 2.06
N LEU A 148 10.89 0.37 3.25
CA LEU A 148 9.83 -0.14 4.14
C LEU A 148 8.48 -0.08 3.45
N SER A 149 8.20 1.00 2.73
CA SER A 149 6.93 1.18 2.02
C SER A 149 6.66 0.11 0.95
N LYS A 150 7.68 -0.52 0.43
CA LYS A 150 7.58 -1.61 -0.57
C LYS A 150 7.47 -3.01 0.06
N ASN A 151 7.62 -3.12 1.37
CA ASN A 151 7.55 -4.42 2.04
C ASN A 151 6.09 -4.76 2.39
N ALA A 152 5.55 -5.81 1.76
CA ALA A 152 4.19 -6.28 2.02
C ALA A 152 3.97 -6.70 3.48
N ASP A 153 5.01 -7.23 4.16
CA ASP A 153 4.90 -7.63 5.58
C ASP A 153 4.81 -6.40 6.50
N TYR A 154 5.45 -5.30 6.15
CA TYR A 154 5.39 -4.05 6.89
C TYR A 154 4.00 -3.39 6.82
N ARG A 155 3.29 -3.58 5.70
CA ARG A 155 1.96 -3.03 5.41
C ARG A 155 0.88 -4.09 5.45
N ASN A 156 1.05 -5.06 6.28
CA ASN A 156 0.04 -6.09 6.48
C ASN A 156 -0.99 -5.62 7.50
N LEU A 157 -2.27 -5.74 7.16
CA LEU A 157 -3.38 -5.45 8.07
C LEU A 157 -3.27 -6.18 9.41
N ALA A 158 -2.66 -7.37 9.45
CA ALA A 158 -2.43 -8.12 10.68
C ALA A 158 -1.54 -7.36 11.68
N PHE A 159 -0.58 -6.56 11.20
CA PHE A 159 0.24 -5.71 12.07
C PHE A 159 -0.50 -4.46 12.52
N LEU A 160 -1.26 -3.84 11.63
CA LEU A 160 -2.05 -2.65 11.97
C LEU A 160 -3.24 -3.00 12.86
N GLY A 161 -3.73 -4.24 12.79
CA GLY A 161 -4.86 -4.70 13.56
C GLY A 161 -6.21 -4.11 13.14
N VAL A 162 -6.29 -3.47 11.97
CA VAL A 162 -7.53 -2.91 11.43
C VAL A 162 -8.43 -4.05 10.96
N THR A 163 -9.68 -4.03 11.42
CA THR A 163 -10.66 -5.09 11.15
C THR A 163 -11.89 -4.63 10.40
N GLN A 164 -12.19 -3.34 10.42
CA GLN A 164 -13.34 -2.78 9.74
C GLN A 164 -13.03 -1.38 9.24
N GLN A 165 -13.65 -1.03 8.10
CA GLN A 165 -13.74 0.35 7.61
C GLN A 165 -15.20 0.79 7.62
N VAL A 166 -15.45 2.02 8.07
CA VAL A 166 -16.79 2.65 8.04
C VAL A 166 -16.68 4.02 7.38
N THR A 167 -17.52 4.25 6.39
CA THR A 167 -17.67 5.56 5.73
C THR A 167 -18.88 6.25 6.30
N HIS A 168 -18.71 7.37 6.98
CA HIS A 168 -19.78 8.19 7.56
C HIS A 168 -20.25 9.19 6.52
N LEU A 169 -21.56 9.16 6.22
CA LEU A 169 -22.22 10.01 5.24
C LEU A 169 -23.31 10.85 5.93
N TYR A 170 -23.50 12.10 5.49
CA TYR A 170 -24.34 13.09 6.16
C TYR A 170 -25.52 13.52 5.27
N TYR A 171 -26.74 13.42 5.82
CA TYR A 171 -28.00 13.59 5.08
C TYR A 171 -28.90 14.65 5.71
N GLU A 172 -29.57 15.43 4.87
CA GLU A 172 -30.69 16.30 5.29
C GLU A 172 -31.90 15.44 5.67
N ASN A 173 -32.18 14.40 4.90
CA ASN A 173 -33.24 13.44 5.16
C ASN A 173 -32.68 12.03 5.40
N VAL A 174 -32.27 11.77 6.63
CA VAL A 174 -31.70 10.44 7.02
C VAL A 174 -32.72 9.31 6.81
N THR A 175 -34.05 9.59 7.01
CA THR A 175 -35.10 8.57 6.88
C THR A 175 -35.16 8.05 5.45
N GLU A 176 -35.13 8.94 4.46
CA GLU A 176 -35.10 8.58 3.05
C GLU A 176 -33.87 7.77 2.69
N ALA A 177 -32.70 8.19 3.18
CA ALA A 177 -31.46 7.44 3.00
C ALA A 177 -31.54 6.05 3.63
N LEU A 178 -32.06 5.92 4.87
CA LEU A 178 -32.28 4.63 5.52
C LEU A 178 -33.18 3.70 4.70
N GLN A 179 -34.26 4.25 4.11
CA GLN A 179 -35.16 3.49 3.23
C GLN A 179 -34.42 3.02 1.98
N PHE A 180 -33.64 3.88 1.34
CA PHE A 180 -32.89 3.56 0.14
C PHE A 180 -31.88 2.42 0.39
N TYR A 181 -31.04 2.51 1.42
CA TYR A 181 -30.05 1.48 1.72
C TYR A 181 -30.68 0.17 2.22
N THR A 182 -31.85 0.24 2.89
CA THR A 182 -32.57 -0.94 3.37
C THR A 182 -33.36 -1.63 2.27
N HIS A 183 -34.10 -0.89 1.45
CA HIS A 183 -35.12 -1.44 0.51
C HIS A 183 -34.60 -1.46 -0.92
N THR A 184 -33.92 -0.39 -1.38
CA THR A 184 -33.43 -0.35 -2.76
C THR A 184 -32.13 -1.13 -2.91
N LEU A 185 -31.17 -0.98 -1.99
CA LEU A 185 -29.93 -1.76 -2.03
C LEU A 185 -29.99 -3.06 -1.22
N GLY A 186 -30.96 -3.21 -0.34
CA GLY A 186 -31.15 -4.43 0.45
C GLY A 186 -30.00 -4.76 1.39
N LEU A 187 -29.21 -3.76 1.83
CA LEU A 187 -28.04 -3.99 2.67
C LEU A 187 -28.43 -4.49 4.06
N ALA A 188 -27.59 -5.34 4.61
CA ALA A 188 -27.76 -5.82 5.98
C ALA A 188 -27.39 -4.73 6.99
N LYS A 189 -28.31 -4.45 7.94
CA LYS A 189 -28.06 -3.52 9.04
C LYS A 189 -27.06 -4.10 10.03
N ALA A 190 -26.09 -3.31 10.46
CA ALA A 190 -25.26 -3.56 11.63
C ALA A 190 -25.91 -3.00 12.91
N ASP A 191 -26.57 -1.82 12.76
CA ASP A 191 -27.40 -1.17 13.79
C ASP A 191 -28.47 -0.27 13.14
N SER A 192 -28.98 0.73 13.84
CA SER A 192 -30.04 1.60 13.37
C SER A 192 -29.69 2.40 12.11
N THR A 193 -28.43 2.84 11.97
CA THR A 193 -27.94 3.73 10.92
C THR A 193 -26.76 3.19 10.13
N LYS A 194 -26.19 2.06 10.55
CA LYS A 194 -25.01 1.43 9.94
C LYS A 194 -25.37 0.22 9.08
N PHE A 195 -24.82 0.16 7.86
CA PHE A 195 -25.09 -0.88 6.87
C PHE A 195 -23.79 -1.51 6.38
N TRP A 196 -23.75 -2.84 6.37
CA TRP A 196 -22.65 -3.58 5.78
C TRP A 196 -22.75 -3.63 4.26
N ILE A 197 -21.71 -3.17 3.57
CA ILE A 197 -21.54 -3.37 2.13
C ILE A 197 -20.89 -4.74 1.89
N SER A 198 -19.80 -4.99 2.57
CA SER A 198 -19.05 -6.26 2.49
C SER A 198 -18.88 -6.88 3.87
N ALA A 199 -17.99 -7.85 4.01
CA ALA A 199 -17.76 -8.55 5.28
C ALA A 199 -17.33 -7.61 6.42
N ASP A 200 -16.55 -6.56 6.10
CA ASP A 200 -15.96 -5.65 7.09
C ASP A 200 -15.90 -4.18 6.63
N ALA A 201 -16.50 -3.86 5.50
CA ALA A 201 -16.71 -2.47 5.08
C ALA A 201 -18.18 -2.08 5.20
N ALA A 202 -18.44 -0.91 5.77
CA ALA A 202 -19.78 -0.39 6.05
C ALA A 202 -19.88 1.09 5.71
N ILE A 203 -21.13 1.54 5.56
CA ILE A 203 -21.51 2.95 5.61
C ILE A 203 -22.31 3.21 6.89
N GLU A 204 -22.22 4.40 7.43
CA GLU A 204 -23.03 4.87 8.54
C GLU A 204 -23.64 6.23 8.21
N LEU A 205 -24.97 6.32 8.39
CA LEU A 205 -25.75 7.48 7.97
C LEU A 205 -26.01 8.40 9.16
N HIS A 206 -25.72 9.68 8.99
CA HIS A 206 -25.88 10.70 10.03
C HIS A 206 -26.73 11.86 9.55
N PRO A 207 -27.49 12.52 10.45
CA PRO A 207 -28.09 13.80 10.13
C PRO A 207 -27.03 14.88 9.95
N LEU A 208 -27.34 15.91 9.18
CA LEU A 208 -26.53 17.13 9.12
C LEU A 208 -26.32 17.70 10.52
N ASN A 209 -25.18 18.32 10.75
CA ASN A 209 -24.84 18.96 12.01
C ASN A 209 -23.93 20.20 11.77
N GLU A 210 -23.43 20.83 12.82
CA GLU A 210 -22.59 22.04 12.73
C GLU A 210 -21.28 21.81 11.96
N HIS A 211 -20.73 20.59 12.00
CA HIS A 211 -19.49 20.22 11.28
C HIS A 211 -19.78 19.78 9.83
N HIS A 212 -21.00 19.33 9.58
CA HIS A 212 -21.47 18.88 8.28
C HIS A 212 -22.81 19.57 7.94
N PRO A 213 -22.78 20.89 7.61
CA PRO A 213 -23.96 21.67 7.29
C PRO A 213 -24.51 21.35 5.90
N LYS A 214 -25.76 21.79 5.65
CA LYS A 214 -26.39 21.72 4.32
C LYS A 214 -25.51 22.43 3.27
N GLY A 215 -25.43 21.81 2.08
CA GLY A 215 -24.69 22.38 0.94
C GLY A 215 -23.19 22.13 0.98
N GLN A 216 -22.68 21.39 1.97
CA GLN A 216 -21.29 21.00 2.01
C GLN A 216 -20.96 20.06 0.83
N THR A 217 -19.82 20.29 0.17
CA THR A 217 -19.33 19.44 -0.92
C THR A 217 -19.10 18.01 -0.44
N LYS A 218 -19.50 17.03 -1.24
CA LYS A 218 -19.31 15.61 -0.88
C LYS A 218 -17.82 15.24 -0.91
N SER A 219 -17.11 15.58 -1.98
CA SER A 219 -15.70 15.22 -2.21
C SER A 219 -15.42 13.73 -1.98
N THR A 220 -16.41 12.89 -2.29
CA THR A 220 -16.35 11.44 -2.12
C THR A 220 -17.32 10.72 -3.03
N ALA A 221 -16.96 9.50 -3.40
CA ALA A 221 -17.86 8.49 -3.94
C ALA A 221 -17.63 7.19 -3.17
N VAL A 222 -18.64 6.32 -3.13
CA VAL A 222 -18.52 4.99 -2.50
C VAL A 222 -18.68 3.94 -3.58
N ALA A 223 -17.63 3.15 -3.83
CA ALA A 223 -17.71 2.02 -4.73
C ALA A 223 -18.18 0.76 -4.01
N PHE A 224 -19.12 0.09 -4.62
CA PHE A 224 -19.71 -1.19 -4.24
C PHE A 224 -19.16 -2.25 -5.20
N LEU A 225 -18.21 -3.06 -4.76
CA LEU A 225 -17.55 -4.04 -5.62
C LEU A 225 -18.45 -5.29 -5.79
N THR A 226 -18.82 -5.58 -7.04
CA THR A 226 -19.70 -6.68 -7.40
C THR A 226 -19.26 -7.32 -8.72
N ASP A 227 -19.57 -8.59 -8.91
CA ASP A 227 -19.46 -9.31 -10.17
C ASP A 227 -20.80 -9.42 -10.92
N GLN A 228 -21.84 -8.72 -10.45
CA GLN A 228 -23.22 -8.73 -10.98
C GLN A 228 -23.64 -7.36 -11.51
N LEU A 229 -22.76 -6.65 -12.23
CA LEU A 229 -23.02 -5.29 -12.72
C LEU A 229 -24.29 -5.17 -13.58
N PRO A 230 -24.57 -6.08 -14.55
CA PRO A 230 -25.79 -5.99 -15.36
C PRO A 230 -27.05 -6.08 -14.52
N ASP A 231 -27.08 -6.97 -13.53
CA ASP A 231 -28.25 -7.20 -12.68
C ASP A 231 -28.50 -6.02 -11.75
N TRP A 232 -27.43 -5.47 -11.14
CA TRP A 232 -27.51 -4.25 -10.35
C TRP A 232 -27.99 -3.05 -11.18
N TYR A 233 -27.45 -2.89 -12.40
CA TYR A 233 -27.86 -1.80 -13.28
C TYR A 233 -29.35 -1.88 -13.62
N ALA A 234 -29.83 -3.06 -14.03
CA ALA A 234 -31.24 -3.28 -14.32
C ALA A 234 -32.14 -3.05 -13.09
N HIS A 235 -31.71 -3.54 -11.92
CA HIS A 235 -32.44 -3.36 -10.66
C HIS A 235 -32.59 -1.86 -10.31
N LEU A 236 -31.52 -1.06 -10.40
CA LEU A 236 -31.57 0.36 -10.10
C LEU A 236 -32.43 1.15 -11.11
N GLN A 237 -32.40 0.78 -12.39
CA GLN A 237 -33.25 1.37 -13.41
C GLN A 237 -34.72 1.12 -13.12
N VAL A 238 -35.13 -0.11 -12.77
CA VAL A 238 -36.52 -0.46 -12.40
C VAL A 238 -36.98 0.35 -11.18
N ASN A 239 -36.06 0.59 -10.22
CA ASN A 239 -36.35 1.40 -9.03
C ASN A 239 -36.19 2.92 -9.28
N LYS A 240 -35.95 3.33 -10.53
CA LYS A 240 -35.83 4.76 -10.94
C LYS A 240 -34.75 5.52 -10.18
N VAL A 241 -33.69 4.84 -9.78
CA VAL A 241 -32.53 5.47 -9.16
C VAL A 241 -31.81 6.33 -10.20
N PRO A 242 -31.48 7.58 -9.91
CA PRO A 242 -30.71 8.41 -10.83
C PRO A 242 -29.37 7.82 -11.18
N ILE A 243 -29.04 7.74 -12.47
CA ILE A 243 -27.78 7.24 -12.99
C ILE A 243 -26.96 8.40 -13.56
N LYS A 244 -25.78 8.66 -12.99
CA LYS A 244 -24.83 9.69 -13.50
C LYS A 244 -24.07 9.17 -14.71
N TYR A 245 -23.51 7.95 -14.62
CA TYR A 245 -22.81 7.29 -15.72
C TYR A 245 -23.39 5.92 -15.95
N THR A 246 -23.78 5.64 -17.19
CA THR A 246 -24.44 4.40 -17.59
C THR A 246 -23.46 3.25 -17.69
N TYR A 247 -23.93 2.04 -17.45
CA TYR A 247 -23.14 0.82 -17.61
C TYR A 247 -22.78 0.60 -19.09
N LYS A 248 -21.48 0.53 -19.37
CA LYS A 248 -20.93 0.26 -20.70
C LYS A 248 -19.68 -0.62 -20.51
N PRO A 249 -19.84 -1.95 -20.63
CA PRO A 249 -18.70 -2.85 -20.47
C PRO A 249 -17.64 -2.57 -21.55
N GLN A 250 -16.37 -2.58 -21.12
CA GLN A 250 -15.22 -2.33 -22.00
C GLN A 250 -14.35 -3.57 -22.06
N GLU A 251 -14.15 -4.10 -23.28
CA GLU A 251 -13.23 -5.21 -23.49
C GLU A 251 -11.78 -4.74 -23.26
N GLY A 252 -10.99 -5.52 -22.51
CA GLY A 252 -9.59 -5.22 -22.23
C GLY A 252 -9.33 -4.10 -21.22
N GLY A 253 -10.37 -3.46 -20.66
CA GLY A 253 -10.23 -2.44 -19.61
C GLY A 253 -9.84 -3.02 -18.24
N ALA A 254 -9.28 -2.17 -17.37
CA ALA A 254 -8.91 -2.55 -16.00
C ALA A 254 -10.13 -2.81 -15.10
N HIS A 255 -11.25 -2.17 -15.37
CA HIS A 255 -12.51 -2.31 -14.65
C HIS A 255 -13.71 -2.03 -15.54
N ASP A 256 -14.88 -2.47 -15.10
CA ASP A 256 -16.17 -2.04 -15.60
C ASP A 256 -16.98 -1.46 -14.45
N GLY A 257 -17.92 -0.56 -14.76
CA GLY A 257 -18.78 0.02 -13.74
C GLY A 257 -19.83 0.96 -14.27
N PHE A 258 -20.64 1.46 -13.36
CA PHE A 258 -21.58 2.56 -13.57
C PHE A 258 -21.75 3.35 -12.27
N VAL A 259 -22.31 4.55 -12.35
CA VAL A 259 -22.47 5.44 -11.20
C VAL A 259 -23.92 5.84 -11.02
N ALA A 260 -24.48 5.52 -9.87
CA ALA A 260 -25.77 5.96 -9.40
C ALA A 260 -25.64 7.12 -8.42
N ILE A 261 -26.74 7.81 -8.15
CA ILE A 261 -26.83 8.90 -7.17
C ILE A 261 -27.81 8.48 -6.09
N ASP A 262 -27.40 8.54 -4.83
CA ASP A 262 -28.25 8.26 -3.68
C ASP A 262 -29.16 9.45 -3.30
N PRO A 263 -30.11 9.29 -2.37
CA PRO A 263 -31.01 10.40 -1.96
C PRO A 263 -30.29 11.62 -1.36
N GLY A 264 -29.08 11.46 -0.85
CA GLY A 264 -28.27 12.55 -0.31
C GLY A 264 -27.38 13.24 -1.35
N GLY A 265 -27.40 12.75 -2.60
CA GLY A 265 -26.56 13.23 -3.68
C GLY A 265 -25.14 12.65 -3.66
N TYR A 266 -24.87 11.59 -2.89
CA TYR A 266 -23.59 10.87 -2.97
C TYR A 266 -23.54 9.99 -4.20
N LEU A 267 -22.36 9.93 -4.82
CA LEU A 267 -22.09 9.03 -5.93
C LEU A 267 -21.84 7.62 -5.41
N LEU A 268 -22.62 6.68 -5.93
CA LEU A 268 -22.48 5.26 -5.66
C LEU A 268 -21.96 4.59 -6.93
N GLU A 269 -20.74 4.13 -6.89
CA GLU A 269 -20.08 3.46 -7.98
C GLU A 269 -20.27 1.95 -7.84
N PHE A 270 -20.88 1.31 -8.81
CA PHE A 270 -20.97 -0.14 -8.89
C PHE A 270 -19.85 -0.59 -9.81
N GLU A 271 -18.90 -1.38 -9.28
CA GLU A 271 -17.62 -1.59 -9.95
C GLU A 271 -17.17 -3.04 -9.89
N GLN A 272 -16.56 -3.49 -10.98
CA GLN A 272 -15.90 -4.79 -11.10
C GLN A 272 -14.50 -4.60 -11.66
N PHE A 273 -13.49 -4.92 -10.87
CA PHE A 273 -12.11 -4.98 -11.35
C PHE A 273 -11.87 -6.24 -12.16
N LYS A 274 -11.02 -6.13 -13.20
CA LYS A 274 -10.65 -7.22 -14.09
C LYS A 274 -9.18 -7.57 -13.94
N GLN A 275 -8.81 -8.75 -14.46
CA GLN A 275 -7.40 -9.13 -14.60
C GLN A 275 -6.70 -8.14 -15.54
N HIS A 276 -5.84 -7.31 -14.95
CA HIS A 276 -5.08 -6.27 -15.64
C HIS A 276 -3.77 -6.04 -14.86
N PRO A 277 -2.64 -5.69 -15.52
CA PRO A 277 -1.37 -5.46 -14.82
C PRO A 277 -1.45 -4.45 -13.67
N GLU A 278 -2.29 -3.43 -13.79
CA GLU A 278 -2.50 -2.42 -12.75
C GLU A 278 -3.21 -2.96 -11.51
N ASN A 279 -3.96 -4.06 -11.64
CA ASN A 279 -4.80 -4.64 -10.60
C ASN A 279 -4.23 -5.92 -9.99
N GLU A 280 -3.03 -6.37 -10.35
CA GLU A 280 -2.51 -7.68 -9.94
C GLU A 280 -2.61 -7.92 -8.43
N LEU A 281 -2.18 -6.95 -7.63
CA LEU A 281 -2.25 -7.05 -6.16
C LEU A 281 -3.68 -6.94 -5.63
N LEU A 282 -4.50 -6.07 -6.22
CA LEU A 282 -5.90 -5.90 -5.85
C LEU A 282 -6.71 -7.17 -6.14
N MET A 283 -6.55 -7.76 -7.33
CA MET A 283 -7.23 -9.00 -7.72
C MET A 283 -6.87 -10.17 -6.80
N ALA A 284 -5.61 -10.25 -6.36
CA ALA A 284 -5.19 -11.27 -5.40
C ALA A 284 -5.90 -11.13 -4.03
N VAL A 285 -6.20 -9.90 -3.61
CA VAL A 285 -6.98 -9.62 -2.39
C VAL A 285 -8.46 -9.93 -2.62
N LEU A 286 -9.05 -9.42 -3.70
CA LEU A 286 -10.47 -9.58 -4.01
C LEU A 286 -10.88 -11.02 -4.27
N ALA A 287 -9.98 -11.87 -4.78
CA ALA A 287 -10.22 -13.29 -4.98
C ALA A 287 -10.53 -14.04 -3.67
N GLN A 288 -10.07 -13.54 -2.54
CA GLN A 288 -10.30 -14.11 -1.21
C GLN A 288 -11.49 -13.49 -0.47
N ALA A 289 -12.06 -12.41 -1.03
CA ALA A 289 -13.15 -11.68 -0.38
C ALA A 289 -14.47 -12.46 -0.44
N PRO A 290 -15.14 -12.66 0.71
CA PRO A 290 -16.44 -13.36 0.73
C PRO A 290 -17.51 -12.46 0.08
N ARG A 291 -18.41 -13.09 -0.68
CA ARG A 291 -19.61 -12.43 -1.21
C ARG A 291 -20.63 -12.26 -0.09
N LYS A 292 -21.06 -11.02 0.12
CA LYS A 292 -22.11 -10.67 1.07
C LYS A 292 -23.42 -10.43 0.29
N THR A 293 -24.32 -11.39 0.36
CA THR A 293 -25.61 -11.32 -0.31
C THR A 293 -26.50 -10.25 0.34
N THR A 294 -27.13 -9.44 -0.49
CA THR A 294 -28.16 -8.49 -0.09
C THR A 294 -29.53 -9.18 0.00
N ARG A 295 -30.57 -8.43 0.40
CA ARG A 295 -31.96 -8.91 0.40
C ARG A 295 -32.64 -8.79 -0.96
N ILE A 296 -31.91 -8.28 -1.97
CA ILE A 296 -32.44 -8.04 -3.32
C ILE A 296 -31.95 -9.13 -4.26
N ASN A 297 -32.86 -10.03 -4.69
CA ASN A 297 -32.62 -11.04 -5.73
C ASN A 297 -31.26 -11.76 -5.63
N GLN A 298 -30.77 -11.98 -4.40
CA GLN A 298 -29.45 -12.57 -4.12
C GLN A 298 -28.25 -11.77 -4.72
N LEU A 299 -28.46 -10.53 -5.10
CA LEU A 299 -27.36 -9.65 -5.50
C LEU A 299 -26.38 -9.47 -4.35
N ASN A 300 -25.10 -9.38 -4.65
CA ASN A 300 -24.06 -9.38 -3.63
C ASN A 300 -22.99 -8.30 -3.87
N PHE A 301 -22.24 -8.03 -2.80
CA PHE A 301 -21.01 -7.26 -2.82
C PHE A 301 -19.88 -8.03 -2.11
N TYR A 302 -18.66 -7.86 -2.58
CA TYR A 302 -17.48 -8.47 -1.98
C TYR A 302 -16.43 -7.49 -1.47
N GLY A 303 -16.63 -6.19 -1.68
CA GLY A 303 -15.75 -5.15 -1.18
C GLY A 303 -16.36 -3.77 -1.32
N ALA A 304 -15.72 -2.78 -0.70
CA ALA A 304 -16.08 -1.38 -0.86
C ALA A 304 -14.84 -0.50 -0.93
N ILE A 305 -14.84 0.49 -1.83
CA ILE A 305 -13.82 1.54 -1.90
C ILE A 305 -14.48 2.87 -1.53
N THR A 306 -13.89 3.59 -0.59
CA THR A 306 -14.26 5.00 -0.37
C THR A 306 -13.30 5.85 -1.18
N TRP A 307 -13.78 6.44 -2.26
CA TRP A 307 -13.02 7.36 -3.10
C TRP A 307 -12.90 8.73 -2.44
N THR A 308 -11.71 9.28 -2.44
CA THR A 308 -11.37 10.59 -1.88
C THR A 308 -10.62 11.40 -2.94
N TYR A 309 -10.96 12.69 -3.10
CA TYR A 309 -10.47 13.54 -4.18
C TYR A 309 -9.42 14.52 -3.67
N HIS A 310 -8.31 14.64 -4.38
CA HIS A 310 -7.08 15.24 -3.89
C HIS A 310 -6.44 16.19 -4.91
N GLN A 311 -5.88 17.29 -4.41
CA GLN A 311 -5.06 18.23 -5.21
C GLN A 311 -3.61 17.77 -5.30
N ASP A 312 -3.08 17.14 -4.25
CA ASP A 312 -1.72 16.60 -4.21
C ASP A 312 -1.74 15.10 -3.89
N LEU A 313 -1.89 14.31 -4.95
CA LEU A 313 -1.95 12.85 -4.85
C LEU A 313 -0.67 12.24 -4.25
N LEU A 314 0.51 12.83 -4.54
CA LEU A 314 1.79 12.34 -4.00
C LEU A 314 1.91 12.60 -2.50
N LYS A 315 1.43 13.73 -2.03
CA LYS A 315 1.37 14.05 -0.60
C LYS A 315 0.47 13.07 0.14
N MET A 316 -0.69 12.75 -0.44
CA MET A 316 -1.61 11.78 0.13
C MET A 316 -1.07 10.35 0.06
N GLN A 317 -0.39 9.97 -1.02
CA GLN A 317 0.32 8.70 -1.11
C GLN A 317 1.30 8.53 0.06
N ARG A 318 2.16 9.53 0.31
CA ARG A 318 3.10 9.49 1.45
C ARG A 318 2.37 9.37 2.78
N PHE A 319 1.26 10.08 2.95
CA PHE A 319 0.47 10.00 4.17
C PHE A 319 -0.08 8.57 4.41
N TYR A 320 -0.69 7.95 3.40
CA TYR A 320 -1.19 6.58 3.52
C TYR A 320 -0.07 5.56 3.70
N GLU A 321 1.03 5.77 3.00
CA GLU A 321 2.15 4.83 3.02
C GLU A 321 3.09 5.01 4.21
N GLU A 322 3.51 6.23 4.52
CA GLU A 322 4.54 6.49 5.51
C GLU A 322 3.95 6.82 6.88
N THR A 323 2.77 7.47 6.93
CA THR A 323 2.12 7.86 8.19
C THR A 323 1.17 6.79 8.67
N LEU A 324 0.26 6.29 7.84
CA LEU A 324 -0.73 5.29 8.23
C LEU A 324 -0.24 3.85 8.04
N GLY A 325 0.73 3.61 7.15
CA GLY A 325 1.31 2.28 6.92
C GLY A 325 0.41 1.34 6.10
N TYR A 326 -0.59 1.85 5.39
CA TYR A 326 -1.46 1.04 4.55
C TYR A 326 -0.75 0.53 3.29
N ARG A 327 -1.21 -0.62 2.80
CA ARG A 327 -0.68 -1.27 1.61
C ARG A 327 -1.36 -0.73 0.36
N LEU A 328 -0.56 -0.21 -0.58
CA LEU A 328 -1.00 0.07 -1.95
C LEU A 328 -1.30 -1.26 -2.67
N VAL A 329 -2.49 -1.41 -3.22
CA VAL A 329 -2.94 -2.62 -3.93
C VAL A 329 -3.23 -2.39 -5.41
N ALA A 330 -3.48 -1.14 -5.83
CA ALA A 330 -3.52 -0.76 -7.24
C ALA A 330 -2.98 0.66 -7.43
N ASP A 331 -2.26 0.89 -8.53
CA ASP A 331 -1.74 2.19 -8.94
C ASP A 331 -2.01 2.39 -10.44
N GLN A 332 -2.96 3.27 -10.74
CA GLN A 332 -3.35 3.61 -12.11
C GLN A 332 -2.81 5.00 -12.51
N GLY A 333 -1.82 5.51 -11.76
CA GLY A 333 -1.24 6.83 -11.95
C GLY A 333 -2.08 7.93 -11.31
N TRP A 334 -3.25 8.22 -11.86
CA TRP A 334 -4.20 9.24 -11.39
C TRP A 334 -5.13 8.76 -10.27
N THR A 335 -5.19 7.45 -10.02
CA THR A 335 -5.81 6.85 -8.84
C THR A 335 -4.87 5.88 -8.15
N LYS A 336 -5.05 5.71 -6.83
CA LYS A 336 -4.30 4.77 -6.01
C LYS A 336 -5.24 4.13 -5.00
N ILE A 337 -5.21 2.80 -4.88
CA ILE A 337 -6.10 2.07 -3.98
C ILE A 337 -5.28 1.44 -2.85
N TYR A 338 -5.67 1.74 -1.62
CA TYR A 338 -5.07 1.23 -0.39
C TYR A 338 -6.01 0.27 0.31
N GLN A 339 -5.53 -0.91 0.67
CA GLN A 339 -6.29 -1.84 1.50
C GLN A 339 -6.24 -1.38 2.95
N THR A 340 -7.40 -1.10 3.56
CA THR A 340 -7.53 -0.59 4.93
C THR A 340 -8.19 -1.58 5.88
N SER A 341 -9.04 -2.47 5.37
CA SER A 341 -9.55 -3.65 6.08
C SER A 341 -9.59 -4.84 5.12
N PRO A 342 -9.94 -6.07 5.54
CA PRO A 342 -9.91 -7.23 4.65
C PRO A 342 -10.70 -7.06 3.34
N THR A 343 -11.83 -6.36 3.36
CA THR A 343 -12.67 -6.07 2.17
C THR A 343 -12.99 -4.57 2.00
N GLY A 344 -12.39 -3.70 2.80
CA GLY A 344 -12.51 -2.25 2.72
C GLY A 344 -11.25 -1.59 2.20
N PHE A 345 -11.44 -0.60 1.33
CA PHE A 345 -10.37 0.11 0.65
C PHE A 345 -10.61 1.62 0.66
N ILE A 346 -9.52 2.38 0.59
CA ILE A 346 -9.56 3.81 0.28
C ILE A 346 -8.93 4.02 -1.09
N GLY A 347 -9.64 4.73 -1.95
CA GLY A 347 -9.13 5.18 -3.24
C GLY A 347 -8.75 6.65 -3.18
N LEU A 348 -7.55 7.00 -3.60
CA LEU A 348 -7.11 8.38 -3.81
C LEU A 348 -7.28 8.72 -5.27
N VAL A 349 -7.94 9.83 -5.58
CA VAL A 349 -8.23 10.29 -6.94
C VAL A 349 -7.65 11.69 -7.12
N ASP A 350 -6.95 11.91 -8.23
CA ASP A 350 -6.61 13.27 -8.69
C ASP A 350 -7.90 14.00 -9.06
N GLU A 351 -8.19 15.13 -8.39
CA GLU A 351 -9.45 15.89 -8.60
C GLU A 351 -9.66 16.31 -10.05
N GLN A 352 -8.57 16.58 -10.80
CA GLN A 352 -8.66 17.01 -12.19
C GLN A 352 -9.20 15.92 -13.13
N ARG A 353 -9.21 14.66 -12.68
CA ARG A 353 -9.70 13.50 -13.44
C ARG A 353 -10.85 12.78 -12.76
N GLY A 354 -11.20 13.22 -11.57
CA GLY A 354 -12.23 12.63 -10.73
C GLY A 354 -13.64 13.02 -11.12
N MET A 355 -14.62 12.41 -10.46
CA MET A 355 -16.07 12.69 -10.65
C MET A 355 -16.59 13.77 -9.70
N GLU A 356 -15.82 14.09 -8.67
CA GLU A 356 -16.10 15.07 -7.64
C GLU A 356 -14.94 16.03 -7.47
N ASP A 357 -15.22 17.25 -7.06
CA ASP A 357 -14.23 18.27 -6.78
C ASP A 357 -13.63 18.09 -5.37
N TYR A 358 -12.39 18.53 -5.20
CA TYR A 358 -11.81 18.75 -3.89
C TYR A 358 -12.50 19.91 -3.17
N ALA A 359 -12.70 19.79 -1.89
CA ALA A 359 -13.10 20.88 -1.00
C ALA A 359 -12.36 20.76 0.34
N ASP A 360 -12.14 21.89 1.02
CA ASP A 360 -11.52 21.89 2.35
C ASP A 360 -12.47 21.30 3.41
N ALA A 361 -13.76 21.60 3.32
CA ALA A 361 -14.79 21.02 4.16
C ALA A 361 -15.60 19.99 3.35
N LYS A 362 -15.67 18.77 3.86
CA LYS A 362 -16.22 17.62 3.14
C LYS A 362 -17.32 16.94 3.95
N ALA A 363 -18.40 16.54 3.27
CA ALA A 363 -19.51 15.82 3.90
C ALA A 363 -19.21 14.32 4.07
N ILE A 364 -18.05 14.00 4.61
CA ILE A 364 -17.60 12.62 4.85
C ILE A 364 -16.63 12.57 6.04
N GLU A 365 -16.67 11.47 6.78
CA GLU A 365 -15.61 11.03 7.67
C GLU A 365 -15.34 9.55 7.43
N ILE A 366 -14.14 9.09 7.76
CA ILE A 366 -13.71 7.70 7.58
C ILE A 366 -13.27 7.14 8.93
N ALA A 367 -13.84 6.01 9.34
CA ALA A 367 -13.48 5.35 10.58
C ALA A 367 -12.85 3.97 10.32
N TRP A 368 -11.87 3.61 11.15
CA TRP A 368 -11.28 2.28 11.18
C TRP A 368 -11.45 1.66 12.56
N THR A 369 -11.96 0.43 12.61
CA THR A 369 -12.00 -0.35 13.85
C THR A 369 -10.71 -1.13 14.01
N VAL A 370 -10.04 -0.98 15.15
CA VAL A 370 -8.72 -1.54 15.43
C VAL A 370 -8.81 -2.51 16.62
N LYS A 371 -8.32 -3.75 16.45
CA LYS A 371 -8.22 -4.74 17.55
C LYS A 371 -7.03 -4.45 18.46
N ASN A 372 -5.87 -4.19 17.87
CA ASN A 372 -4.65 -3.89 18.65
C ASN A 372 -4.56 -2.38 18.92
N LYS A 373 -5.40 -1.91 19.83
CA LYS A 373 -5.46 -0.50 20.22
C LYS A 373 -4.07 0.07 20.56
N ALA A 374 -3.35 -0.56 21.48
CA ALA A 374 -2.07 -0.05 21.96
C ALA A 374 -1.01 0.02 20.86
N GLY A 375 -0.93 -1.01 20.01
CA GLY A 375 0.05 -1.07 18.92
C GLY A 375 -0.24 -0.05 17.83
N PHE A 376 -1.51 0.08 17.42
CA PHE A 376 -1.89 1.06 16.39
C PHE A 376 -1.77 2.50 16.93
N GLU A 377 -2.21 2.78 18.15
CA GLU A 377 -2.08 4.10 18.75
C GLU A 377 -0.62 4.52 18.91
N ALA A 378 0.25 3.64 19.42
CA ALA A 378 1.68 3.93 19.54
C ALA A 378 2.32 4.22 18.17
N TYR A 379 1.96 3.43 17.16
CA TYR A 379 2.40 3.63 15.78
C TYR A 379 1.88 4.95 15.19
N ALA A 380 0.57 5.22 15.35
CA ALA A 380 -0.08 6.40 14.81
C ALA A 380 0.34 7.69 15.53
N GLN A 381 0.45 7.67 16.86
CA GLN A 381 0.86 8.84 17.66
C GLN A 381 2.24 9.35 17.26
N GLN A 382 3.21 8.48 17.02
CA GLN A 382 4.52 8.90 16.55
C GLN A 382 4.45 9.68 15.23
N ARG A 383 3.44 9.43 14.41
CA ARG A 383 3.32 9.93 13.04
C ARG A 383 2.19 10.94 12.85
N LEU A 384 1.22 10.94 13.75
CA LEU A 384 0.05 11.84 13.68
C LEU A 384 0.17 13.12 14.51
N GLN A 385 1.31 13.38 15.17
CA GLN A 385 1.51 14.60 15.95
C GLN A 385 1.22 15.89 15.17
N SER A 386 1.59 15.92 13.89
CA SER A 386 1.31 17.05 12.99
C SER A 386 -0.11 17.07 12.43
N HIS A 387 -0.94 16.06 12.74
CA HIS A 387 -2.27 15.86 12.17
C HIS A 387 -3.41 16.14 13.17
N GLN A 388 -3.15 16.90 14.21
CA GLN A 388 -4.16 17.28 15.22
C GLN A 388 -4.87 16.07 15.85
N TYR A 389 -4.13 14.99 16.11
CA TYR A 389 -4.70 13.79 16.73
C TYR A 389 -5.23 14.10 18.14
N GLN A 390 -6.54 14.04 18.30
CA GLN A 390 -7.22 14.24 19.58
C GLN A 390 -8.48 13.37 19.64
N ASN A 391 -8.72 12.73 20.79
CA ASN A 391 -9.94 11.94 21.02
C ASN A 391 -10.24 10.91 19.90
N LYS A 392 -9.21 10.23 19.40
CA LYS A 392 -9.30 9.23 18.32
C LYS A 392 -9.66 9.82 16.94
N VAL A 393 -9.65 11.12 16.79
CA VAL A 393 -9.92 11.82 15.54
C VAL A 393 -8.67 12.56 15.08
N PHE A 394 -8.39 12.55 13.80
CA PHE A 394 -7.31 13.32 13.20
C PHE A 394 -7.68 13.77 11.79
N LYS A 395 -6.96 14.75 11.28
CA LYS A 395 -7.13 15.25 9.92
C LYS A 395 -5.93 14.86 9.06
N GLY A 396 -6.19 14.31 7.89
CA GLY A 396 -5.16 14.09 6.87
C GLY A 396 -4.62 15.40 6.31
N PRO A 397 -3.53 15.34 5.51
CA PRO A 397 -2.88 16.52 4.93
C PRO A 397 -3.82 17.39 4.07
N GLU A 398 -4.87 16.79 3.53
CA GLU A 398 -5.90 17.45 2.71
C GLU A 398 -7.27 17.43 3.39
N LYS A 399 -7.27 17.50 4.72
CA LYS A 399 -8.41 17.81 5.59
C LYS A 399 -9.54 16.76 5.63
N TYR A 400 -9.34 15.57 5.07
CA TYR A 400 -10.23 14.45 5.39
C TYR A 400 -10.14 14.12 6.87
N VAL A 401 -11.29 13.87 7.49
CA VAL A 401 -11.40 13.51 8.91
C VAL A 401 -11.39 11.98 9.03
N TYR A 402 -10.50 11.50 9.89
CA TYR A 402 -10.35 10.08 10.18
C TYR A 402 -10.64 9.80 11.65
N ARG A 403 -11.29 8.68 11.93
CA ARG A 403 -11.61 8.20 13.28
C ARG A 403 -10.98 6.83 13.52
N LEU A 404 -10.59 6.59 14.76
CA LEU A 404 -10.15 5.27 15.22
C LEU A 404 -11.17 4.71 16.22
N ASP A 405 -11.91 3.70 15.81
CA ASP A 405 -12.77 2.93 16.71
C ASP A 405 -12.05 1.70 17.22
N TYR A 406 -12.42 1.24 18.40
CA TYR A 406 -11.83 0.05 18.98
C TYR A 406 -12.86 -1.05 19.10
N ALA A 407 -12.49 -2.26 18.71
CA ALA A 407 -13.33 -3.43 18.96
C ALA A 407 -13.60 -3.54 20.47
N LYS A 408 -14.89 -3.71 20.82
CA LYS A 408 -15.34 -3.92 22.20
C LYS A 408 -14.86 -5.24 22.75
#